data_168e924e20941fa1e7e1f461cb22a38c
#
_entry.id   168e924e20941fa1e7e1f461cb22a38c
#
_cell.length_a   1.000
_cell.length_b   1.000
_cell.length_c   1.000
_cell.angle_alpha   90.00
_cell.angle_beta   90.00
_cell.angle_gamma   90.00
#
_symmetry.space_group_name_H-M   'P 1'
#
loop_
_entity.id
_entity.type
_entity.pdbx_description
1 polymer ?
#
loop_
_entity_poly.entity_id
_entity_poly.type
_entity_poly.pdbx_seq_one_letter_code
_entity_poly.pdbx_strand_id
1 'polypeptide(L)'
;MGKIMNGYILPHPPIIVPGIGHGRERDANATIEAVKKAAKEIGKDKPTTIILSTPHAPCFRDYVYIMDSGTLAGDFAAFGSPNLKFSFTNNKDLAASIAEKAKLAGVSAGGLAESQKRQYGISDRVDHGALVPLCFIEKELEEFRLVLISTPFLPFRELYGFGKCIQEAVRESDE
;
A
#
# COMPACT_ATOMS: atom_id res chain seq x y z
N MET A 1 -6.17 19.49 9.85
CA MET A 1 -7.06 18.30 9.97
C MET A 1 -7.07 17.59 8.63
N GLY A 2 -6.64 16.36 8.60
CA GLY A 2 -6.55 15.55 7.41
C GLY A 2 -7.92 15.12 6.86
N LYS A 3 -7.92 14.71 5.59
CA LYS A 3 -9.14 14.29 4.89
C LYS A 3 -8.84 13.13 3.94
N ILE A 4 -9.62 12.06 4.01
CA ILE A 4 -9.64 11.05 2.95
C ILE A 4 -10.36 11.66 1.75
N MET A 5 -9.65 11.81 0.65
CA MET A 5 -10.17 12.43 -0.58
C MET A 5 -10.96 11.42 -1.41
N ASN A 6 -10.35 10.28 -1.70
CA ASN A 6 -10.93 9.23 -2.53
C ASN A 6 -10.47 7.84 -2.08
N GLY A 7 -11.16 6.80 -2.57
CA GLY A 7 -10.77 5.40 -2.42
C GLY A 7 -10.82 4.69 -3.77
N TYR A 8 -9.82 3.85 -4.02
CA TYR A 8 -9.68 3.11 -5.27
C TYR A 8 -9.45 1.62 -4.99
N ILE A 9 -10.02 0.77 -5.81
CA ILE A 9 -9.69 -0.65 -5.89
C ILE A 9 -9.03 -0.86 -7.24
N LEU A 10 -7.73 -1.19 -7.22
CA LEU A 10 -6.92 -1.27 -8.43
C LEU A 10 -6.44 -2.71 -8.67
N PRO A 11 -6.44 -3.17 -9.93
CA PRO A 11 -5.84 -4.45 -10.29
C PRO A 11 -4.31 -4.37 -10.18
N HIS A 12 -3.68 -5.52 -9.85
CA HIS A 12 -2.23 -5.57 -9.66
C HIS A 12 -1.51 -6.72 -10.41
N PRO A 13 -1.99 -7.22 -11.57
CA PRO A 13 -1.22 -8.22 -12.31
C PRO A 13 0.06 -7.60 -12.90
N PRO A 14 1.25 -8.17 -12.66
CA PRO A 14 2.51 -7.57 -13.12
C PRO A 14 2.59 -7.36 -14.64
N ILE A 15 1.86 -8.16 -15.41
CA ILE A 15 1.82 -8.08 -16.88
C ILE A 15 1.39 -6.68 -17.40
N ILE A 16 0.62 -5.90 -16.60
CA ILE A 16 0.20 -4.56 -17.02
C ILE A 16 1.29 -3.49 -16.86
N VAL A 17 2.38 -3.82 -16.14
CA VAL A 17 3.50 -2.88 -15.94
C VAL A 17 4.33 -2.82 -17.21
N PRO A 18 4.63 -1.60 -17.73
CA PRO A 18 5.48 -1.44 -18.89
C PRO A 18 6.85 -2.11 -18.71
N GLY A 19 7.25 -2.93 -19.69
CA GLY A 19 8.52 -3.66 -19.65
C GLY A 19 8.47 -5.05 -18.99
N ILE A 20 7.32 -5.46 -18.40
CA ILE A 20 7.16 -6.82 -17.83
C ILE A 20 6.38 -7.73 -18.77
N GLY A 21 5.38 -7.21 -19.47
CA GLY A 21 4.49 -8.01 -20.32
C GLY A 21 5.16 -8.58 -21.58
N HIS A 22 6.26 -7.97 -22.04
CA HIS A 22 6.98 -8.36 -23.28
C HIS A 22 6.08 -8.54 -24.50
N GLY A 23 5.09 -7.65 -24.66
CA GLY A 23 4.10 -7.67 -25.75
C GLY A 23 2.76 -8.34 -25.40
N ARG A 24 2.69 -9.10 -24.30
CA ARG A 24 1.44 -9.74 -23.83
C ARG A 24 0.52 -8.77 -23.09
N GLU A 25 1.02 -7.62 -22.68
CA GLU A 25 0.21 -6.55 -22.08
C GLU A 25 -0.91 -6.05 -22.98
N ARG A 26 -0.84 -6.33 -24.29
CA ARG A 26 -1.90 -5.97 -25.27
C ARG A 26 -3.25 -6.59 -24.91
N ASP A 27 -3.25 -7.80 -24.35
CA ASP A 27 -4.46 -8.50 -23.93
C ASP A 27 -5.13 -7.83 -22.71
N ALA A 28 -4.37 -7.02 -21.96
CA ALA A 28 -4.83 -6.29 -20.79
C ALA A 28 -4.97 -4.76 -21.04
N ASN A 29 -5.01 -4.32 -22.30
CA ASN A 29 -4.97 -2.89 -22.64
C ASN A 29 -6.10 -2.09 -21.97
N ALA A 30 -7.32 -2.62 -21.91
CA ALA A 30 -8.43 -1.96 -21.24
C ALA A 30 -8.15 -1.74 -19.74
N THR A 31 -7.54 -2.73 -19.08
CA THR A 31 -7.10 -2.63 -17.67
C THR A 31 -6.01 -1.57 -17.50
N ILE A 32 -5.03 -1.55 -18.40
CA ILE A 32 -3.94 -0.56 -18.37
C ILE A 32 -4.50 0.86 -18.48
N GLU A 33 -5.41 1.09 -19.43
CA GLU A 33 -6.02 2.42 -19.61
C GLU A 33 -6.87 2.83 -18.40
N ALA A 34 -7.58 1.89 -17.77
CA ALA A 34 -8.36 2.16 -16.56
C ALA A 34 -7.44 2.54 -15.38
N VAL A 35 -6.32 1.84 -15.18
CA VAL A 35 -5.34 2.15 -14.13
C VAL A 35 -4.67 3.50 -14.39
N LYS A 36 -4.28 3.79 -15.63
CA LYS A 36 -3.76 5.12 -16.01
C LYS A 36 -4.75 6.24 -15.71
N LYS A 37 -6.04 6.02 -15.99
CA LYS A 37 -7.09 7.00 -15.69
C LYS A 37 -7.18 7.24 -14.19
N ALA A 38 -7.21 6.18 -13.37
CA ALA A 38 -7.23 6.30 -11.92
C ALA A 38 -5.97 7.02 -11.39
N ALA A 39 -4.78 6.69 -11.91
CA ALA A 39 -3.54 7.38 -11.53
C ALA A 39 -3.60 8.88 -11.84
N LYS A 40 -4.14 9.28 -13.01
CA LYS A 40 -4.33 10.69 -13.36
C LYS A 40 -5.32 11.41 -12.41
N GLU A 41 -6.38 10.73 -11.98
CA GLU A 41 -7.32 11.27 -11.00
C GLU A 41 -6.63 11.48 -9.65
N ILE A 42 -5.86 10.50 -9.17
CA ILE A 42 -5.04 10.62 -7.97
C ILE A 42 -4.04 11.77 -8.08
N GLY A 43 -3.35 11.90 -9.21
CA GLY A 43 -2.39 12.99 -9.45
C GLY A 43 -3.04 14.39 -9.45
N LYS A 44 -4.30 14.51 -9.89
CA LYS A 44 -5.06 15.78 -9.82
C LYS A 44 -5.41 16.16 -8.39
N ASP A 45 -5.73 15.18 -7.56
CA ASP A 45 -6.10 15.39 -6.16
C ASP A 45 -4.88 15.76 -5.29
N LYS A 46 -3.66 15.45 -5.76
CA LYS A 46 -2.38 15.73 -5.08
C LYS A 46 -2.38 15.33 -3.61
N PRO A 47 -2.71 14.07 -3.27
CA PRO A 47 -2.67 13.65 -1.88
C PRO A 47 -1.23 13.71 -1.35
N THR A 48 -1.06 14.14 -0.11
CA THR A 48 0.23 14.15 0.59
C THR A 48 0.65 12.75 1.01
N THR A 49 -0.35 11.86 1.24
CA THR A 49 -0.13 10.48 1.66
C THR A 49 -1.08 9.53 0.95
N ILE A 50 -0.55 8.40 0.51
CA ILE A 50 -1.32 7.25 0.00
C ILE A 50 -1.31 6.15 1.07
N ILE A 51 -2.49 5.71 1.49
CA ILE A 51 -2.65 4.52 2.34
C ILE A 51 -3.03 3.37 1.42
N LEU A 52 -2.19 2.35 1.33
CA LEU A 52 -2.39 1.23 0.43
C LEU A 52 -2.46 -0.09 1.20
N SER A 53 -3.51 -0.86 0.97
CA SER A 53 -3.63 -2.23 1.46
C SER A 53 -3.32 -3.21 0.33
N THR A 54 -2.46 -4.20 0.62
CA THR A 54 -2.03 -5.21 -0.35
C THR A 54 -2.28 -6.63 0.18
N PRO A 55 -2.76 -7.55 -0.69
CA PRO A 55 -2.98 -8.94 -0.28
C PRO A 55 -1.69 -9.80 -0.34
N HIS A 56 -0.56 -9.25 -0.79
CA HIS A 56 0.71 -9.97 -0.94
C HIS A 56 1.77 -9.62 0.12
N ALA A 57 1.51 -8.61 0.97
CA ALA A 57 2.31 -8.38 2.16
C ALA A 57 2.16 -9.55 3.16
N PRO A 58 3.04 -9.67 4.16
CA PRO A 58 2.90 -10.69 5.18
C PRO A 58 1.50 -10.71 5.77
N CYS A 59 0.77 -11.80 5.53
CA CYS A 59 -0.64 -11.91 5.86
C CYS A 59 -0.82 -12.78 7.11
N PHE A 60 -1.39 -12.20 8.16
CA PHE A 60 -1.68 -12.88 9.41
C PHE A 60 -3.18 -13.20 9.51
N ARG A 61 -3.51 -14.17 10.34
CA ARG A 61 -4.92 -14.53 10.59
C ARG A 61 -5.63 -13.51 11.46
N ASP A 62 -4.91 -12.93 12.42
CA ASP A 62 -5.42 -12.18 13.56
C ASP A 62 -4.69 -10.85 13.79
N TYR A 63 -3.90 -10.41 12.81
CA TYR A 63 -3.10 -9.19 12.93
C TYR A 63 -3.01 -8.42 11.61
N VAL A 64 -3.23 -7.12 11.68
CA VAL A 64 -3.00 -6.20 10.57
C VAL A 64 -1.57 -5.69 10.64
N TYR A 65 -0.70 -6.18 9.75
CA TYR A 65 0.65 -5.68 9.69
C TYR A 65 0.69 -4.33 8.96
N ILE A 66 1.23 -3.33 9.63
CA ILE A 66 1.50 -2.00 9.07
C ILE A 66 3.02 -1.87 8.97
N MET A 67 3.54 -1.66 7.77
CA MET A 67 5.00 -1.52 7.59
C MET A 67 5.51 -0.27 8.31
N ASP A 68 6.56 -0.42 9.10
CA ASP A 68 7.10 0.61 9.99
C ASP A 68 8.53 1.08 9.63
N SER A 69 9.14 0.52 8.58
CA SER A 69 10.43 0.99 8.07
C SER A 69 10.34 2.42 7.55
N GLY A 70 11.39 3.21 7.71
CA GLY A 70 11.41 4.62 7.24
C GLY A 70 11.31 4.76 5.73
N THR A 71 11.86 3.78 5.01
CA THR A 71 11.80 3.69 3.55
C THR A 71 11.12 2.37 3.17
N LEU A 72 10.16 2.46 2.28
CA LEU A 72 9.44 1.33 1.70
C LEU A 72 9.94 1.12 0.26
N ALA A 73 10.68 0.04 0.02
CA ALA A 73 11.31 -0.20 -1.27
C ALA A 73 11.00 -1.58 -1.83
N GLY A 74 10.95 -1.70 -3.15
CA GLY A 74 10.73 -2.96 -3.84
C GLY A 74 11.14 -2.90 -5.30
N ASP A 75 11.10 -4.05 -5.96
CA ASP A 75 11.42 -4.17 -7.38
C ASP A 75 10.62 -5.30 -8.03
N PHE A 76 10.75 -5.40 -9.35
CA PHE A 76 10.14 -6.45 -10.15
C PHE A 76 11.13 -7.55 -10.59
N ALA A 77 12.18 -7.82 -9.78
CA ALA A 77 13.17 -8.87 -10.10
C ALA A 77 12.52 -10.26 -10.26
N ALA A 78 11.55 -10.60 -9.41
CA ALA A 78 10.80 -11.85 -9.50
C ALA A 78 9.98 -11.99 -10.81
N PHE A 79 9.79 -10.89 -11.54
CA PHE A 79 9.09 -10.83 -12.82
C PHE A 79 10.02 -10.50 -14.00
N GLY A 80 11.33 -10.75 -13.84
CA GLY A 80 12.33 -10.57 -14.88
C GLY A 80 12.79 -9.12 -15.13
N SER A 81 12.39 -8.17 -14.27
CA SER A 81 12.71 -6.75 -14.42
C SER A 81 13.42 -6.17 -13.18
N PRO A 82 14.64 -6.64 -12.84
CA PRO A 82 15.35 -6.22 -11.61
C PRO A 82 15.76 -4.75 -11.59
N ASN A 83 15.79 -4.10 -12.74
CA ASN A 83 16.14 -2.69 -12.86
C ASN A 83 14.94 -1.75 -12.59
N LEU A 84 13.72 -2.29 -12.56
CA LEU A 84 12.51 -1.54 -12.25
C LEU A 84 12.34 -1.53 -10.72
N LYS A 85 12.90 -0.51 -10.09
CA LYS A 85 13.00 -0.34 -8.64
C LYS A 85 12.22 0.88 -8.19
N PHE A 86 11.61 0.78 -7.02
CA PHE A 86 10.81 1.83 -6.41
C PHE A 86 11.20 2.03 -4.96
N SER A 87 11.09 3.25 -4.50
CA SER A 87 11.42 3.65 -3.13
C SER A 87 10.51 4.80 -2.70
N PHE A 88 9.81 4.61 -1.60
CA PHE A 88 8.86 5.58 -1.07
C PHE A 88 9.20 5.93 0.37
N THR A 89 8.98 7.17 0.76
CA THR A 89 9.06 7.60 2.16
C THR A 89 7.82 7.11 2.90
N ASN A 90 8.01 6.38 4.00
CA ASN A 90 6.90 5.95 4.85
C ASN A 90 6.37 7.12 5.69
N ASN A 91 5.06 7.30 5.74
CA ASN A 91 4.41 8.18 6.70
C ASN A 91 4.30 7.46 8.05
N LYS A 92 5.42 7.39 8.79
CA LYS A 92 5.51 6.68 10.07
C LYS A 92 4.57 7.24 11.13
N ASP A 93 4.36 8.53 11.15
CA ASP A 93 3.51 9.20 12.15
C ASP A 93 2.05 8.78 11.95
N LEU A 94 1.57 8.80 10.71
CA LEU A 94 0.24 8.31 10.38
C LEU A 94 0.11 6.80 10.61
N ALA A 95 1.11 6.01 10.24
CA ALA A 95 1.13 4.57 10.48
C ALA A 95 1.03 4.24 11.99
N ALA A 96 1.78 4.95 12.83
CA ALA A 96 1.73 4.82 14.29
C ALA A 96 0.36 5.24 14.86
N SER A 97 -0.20 6.35 14.38
CA SER A 97 -1.52 6.82 14.77
C SER A 97 -2.62 5.79 14.43
N ILE A 98 -2.56 5.19 13.23
CA ILE A 98 -3.49 4.12 12.83
C ILE A 98 -3.38 2.92 13.79
N ALA A 99 -2.15 2.50 14.11
CA ALA A 99 -1.91 1.38 15.03
C ALA A 99 -2.44 1.66 16.44
N GLU A 100 -2.27 2.88 16.95
CA GLU A 100 -2.79 3.30 18.24
C GLU A 100 -4.33 3.29 18.27
N LYS A 101 -4.98 3.88 17.25
CA LYS A 101 -6.44 3.85 17.13
C LYS A 101 -6.98 2.43 17.05
N ALA A 102 -6.32 1.55 16.29
CA ALA A 102 -6.68 0.14 16.20
C ALA A 102 -6.60 -0.54 17.57
N LYS A 103 -5.51 -0.32 18.32
CA LYS A 103 -5.34 -0.84 19.68
C LYS A 103 -6.48 -0.40 20.61
N LEU A 104 -6.83 0.89 20.59
CA LEU A 104 -7.94 1.42 21.39
C LEU A 104 -9.30 0.83 20.99
N ALA A 105 -9.49 0.49 19.72
CA ALA A 105 -10.68 -0.17 19.21
C ALA A 105 -10.68 -1.70 19.40
N GLY A 106 -9.64 -2.28 20.01
CA GLY A 106 -9.51 -3.72 20.21
C GLY A 106 -9.16 -4.52 18.95
N VAL A 107 -8.64 -3.85 17.91
CA VAL A 107 -8.14 -4.49 16.69
C VAL A 107 -6.64 -4.66 16.77
N SER A 108 -6.16 -5.89 16.59
CA SER A 108 -4.72 -6.18 16.58
C SER A 108 -4.08 -5.67 15.30
N ALA A 109 -3.32 -4.56 15.39
CA ALA A 109 -2.65 -3.95 14.25
C ALA A 109 -1.36 -3.23 14.67
N GLY A 110 -0.40 -3.09 13.76
CA GLY A 110 0.82 -2.32 13.97
C GLY A 110 2.04 -2.87 13.22
N GLY A 111 3.20 -2.33 13.56
CA GLY A 111 4.49 -2.84 13.11
C GLY A 111 4.88 -4.14 13.81
N LEU A 112 6.04 -4.69 13.45
CA LEU A 112 6.63 -5.87 14.07
C LEU A 112 8.06 -5.56 14.52
N ALA A 113 8.41 -6.03 15.73
CA ALA A 113 9.79 -5.95 16.18
C ALA A 113 10.72 -6.73 15.25
N GLU A 114 11.97 -6.31 15.13
CA GLU A 114 12.98 -6.96 14.29
C GLU A 114 13.18 -8.46 14.62
N SER A 115 13.00 -8.83 15.89
CA SER A 115 13.02 -10.23 16.33
C SER A 115 11.85 -11.04 15.75
N GLN A 116 10.65 -10.44 15.69
CA GLN A 116 9.47 -11.05 15.12
C GLN A 116 9.58 -11.15 13.59
N LYS A 117 10.08 -10.09 12.93
CA LYS A 117 10.34 -10.13 11.48
C LYS A 117 11.28 -11.27 11.12
N ARG A 118 12.39 -11.43 11.86
CA ARG A 118 13.31 -12.57 11.68
C ARG A 118 12.65 -13.91 11.95
N GLN A 119 11.90 -14.04 13.03
CA GLN A 119 11.19 -15.27 13.40
C GLN A 119 10.23 -15.74 12.32
N TYR A 120 9.49 -14.83 11.70
CA TYR A 120 8.50 -15.12 10.66
C TYR A 120 9.06 -15.05 9.23
N GLY A 121 10.34 -14.74 9.06
CA GLY A 121 10.94 -14.57 7.73
C GLY A 121 10.38 -13.40 6.95
N ILE A 122 9.93 -12.35 7.65
CA ILE A 122 9.31 -11.17 7.05
C ILE A 122 10.39 -10.20 6.58
N SER A 123 10.23 -9.75 5.36
CA SER A 123 11.02 -8.68 4.75
C SER A 123 10.15 -7.46 4.54
N ASP A 124 10.68 -6.27 4.82
CA ASP A 124 10.01 -4.98 4.60
C ASP A 124 10.03 -4.55 3.11
N ARG A 125 10.14 -5.50 2.19
CA ARG A 125 10.05 -5.24 0.76
C ARG A 125 8.61 -5.00 0.35
N VAL A 126 8.40 -3.95 -0.42
CA VAL A 126 7.11 -3.69 -1.06
C VAL A 126 6.84 -4.76 -2.11
N ASP A 127 5.73 -5.45 -2.00
CA ASP A 127 5.32 -6.52 -2.91
C ASP A 127 4.70 -5.97 -4.21
N HIS A 128 4.54 -6.85 -5.20
CA HIS A 128 3.98 -6.46 -6.50
C HIS A 128 2.53 -5.98 -6.45
N GLY A 129 1.75 -6.42 -5.45
CA GLY A 129 0.37 -5.96 -5.27
C GLY A 129 0.30 -4.46 -5.00
N ALA A 130 1.31 -3.93 -4.29
CA ALA A 130 1.48 -2.50 -4.08
C ALA A 130 2.25 -1.83 -5.23
N LEU A 131 3.35 -2.44 -5.71
CA LEU A 131 4.21 -1.83 -6.73
C LEU A 131 3.50 -1.62 -8.06
N VAL A 132 2.59 -2.52 -8.47
CA VAL A 132 1.88 -2.39 -9.75
C VAL A 132 1.08 -1.09 -9.82
N PRO A 133 0.13 -0.79 -8.91
CA PRO A 133 -0.58 0.48 -8.96
C PRO A 133 0.35 1.68 -8.72
N LEU A 134 1.32 1.58 -7.82
CA LEU A 134 2.27 2.66 -7.53
C LEU A 134 3.13 3.03 -8.74
N CYS A 135 3.51 2.09 -9.59
CA CYS A 135 4.22 2.33 -10.84
C CYS A 135 3.46 3.27 -11.81
N PHE A 136 2.14 3.27 -11.78
CA PHE A 136 1.33 4.19 -12.56
C PHE A 136 1.11 5.52 -11.85
N ILE A 137 0.93 5.49 -10.53
CA ILE A 137 0.66 6.68 -9.71
C ILE A 137 1.88 7.60 -9.68
N GLU A 138 3.09 7.06 -9.51
CA GLU A 138 4.35 7.82 -9.47
C GLU A 138 4.59 8.66 -10.74
N LYS A 139 4.02 8.26 -11.88
CA LYS A 139 4.11 9.03 -13.13
C LYS A 139 3.24 10.28 -13.15
N GLU A 140 2.23 10.34 -12.30
CA GLU A 140 1.24 11.42 -12.25
C GLU A 140 1.34 12.23 -10.94
N LEU A 141 2.06 11.71 -9.94
CA LEU A 141 2.24 12.31 -8.63
C LEU A 141 3.69 12.11 -8.17
N GLU A 142 4.49 13.17 -8.24
CA GLU A 142 5.94 13.12 -7.97
C GLU A 142 6.27 12.97 -6.48
N GLU A 143 5.50 13.61 -5.61
CA GLU A 143 5.77 13.65 -4.18
C GLU A 143 4.57 13.17 -3.37
N PHE A 144 4.76 12.09 -2.63
CA PHE A 144 3.80 11.60 -1.63
C PHE A 144 4.51 10.69 -0.63
N ARG A 145 3.91 10.52 0.53
CA ARG A 145 4.30 9.50 1.50
C ARG A 145 3.40 8.28 1.37
N LEU A 146 3.90 7.12 1.79
CA LEU A 146 3.16 5.87 1.70
C LEU A 146 2.93 5.29 3.10
N VAL A 147 1.73 4.80 3.38
CA VAL A 147 1.46 3.86 4.47
C VAL A 147 1.05 2.54 3.83
N LEU A 148 1.79 1.48 4.09
CA LEU A 148 1.54 0.16 3.51
C LEU A 148 1.02 -0.81 4.56
N ILE A 149 -0.12 -1.44 4.26
CA ILE A 149 -0.89 -2.27 5.19
C ILE A 149 -1.12 -3.64 4.56
N SER A 150 -0.95 -4.71 5.32
CA SER A 150 -1.35 -6.05 4.89
C SER A 150 -2.88 -6.22 4.93
N THR A 151 -3.38 -7.11 4.08
CA THR A 151 -4.80 -7.52 4.14
C THR A 151 -4.90 -8.82 4.94
N PRO A 152 -5.29 -8.79 6.24
CA PRO A 152 -5.36 -9.98 7.09
C PRO A 152 -6.65 -10.78 6.87
N PHE A 153 -6.72 -11.98 7.48
CA PHE A 153 -7.93 -12.81 7.48
C PHE A 153 -8.85 -12.54 8.68
N LEU A 154 -8.93 -11.30 9.13
CA LEU A 154 -9.84 -10.88 10.18
C LEU A 154 -11.31 -10.92 9.73
N PRO A 155 -12.27 -11.11 10.66
CA PRO A 155 -13.68 -10.96 10.35
C PRO A 155 -14.02 -9.60 9.77
N PHE A 156 -14.99 -9.53 8.85
CA PHE A 156 -15.39 -8.27 8.20
C PHE A 156 -15.74 -7.15 9.17
N ARG A 157 -16.33 -7.47 10.32
CA ARG A 157 -16.63 -6.47 11.35
C ARG A 157 -15.37 -5.80 11.89
N GLU A 158 -14.31 -6.56 12.10
CA GLU A 158 -13.03 -6.06 12.58
C GLU A 158 -12.32 -5.25 11.49
N LEU A 159 -12.33 -5.74 10.24
CA LEU A 159 -11.78 -5.00 9.09
C LEU A 159 -12.51 -3.66 8.88
N TYR A 160 -13.83 -3.64 9.03
CA TYR A 160 -14.60 -2.41 8.98
C TYR A 160 -14.24 -1.46 10.14
N GLY A 161 -14.09 -2.01 11.37
CA GLY A 161 -13.61 -1.25 12.53
C GLY A 161 -12.22 -0.66 12.29
N PHE A 162 -11.31 -1.44 11.72
CA PHE A 162 -9.98 -0.98 11.34
C PHE A 162 -10.03 0.17 10.30
N GLY A 163 -10.92 0.06 9.31
CA GLY A 163 -11.15 1.16 8.36
C GLY A 163 -11.58 2.47 9.03
N LYS A 164 -12.39 2.38 10.11
CA LYS A 164 -12.74 3.54 10.92
C LYS A 164 -11.56 4.10 11.70
N CYS A 165 -10.66 3.24 12.19
CA CYS A 165 -9.42 3.67 12.84
C CYS A 165 -8.52 4.47 11.87
N ILE A 166 -8.41 4.01 10.61
CA ILE A 166 -7.72 4.75 9.55
C ILE A 166 -8.37 6.13 9.34
N GLN A 167 -9.69 6.17 9.20
CA GLN A 167 -10.43 7.43 9.00
C GLN A 167 -10.21 8.41 10.16
N GLU A 168 -10.22 7.92 11.39
CA GLU A 168 -10.01 8.74 12.57
C GLU A 168 -8.56 9.26 12.66
N ALA A 169 -7.57 8.40 12.42
CA ALA A 169 -6.16 8.78 12.38
C ALA A 169 -5.88 9.85 11.32
N VAL A 170 -6.44 9.71 10.12
CA VAL A 170 -6.34 10.73 9.06
C VAL A 170 -6.99 12.04 9.49
N ARG A 171 -8.18 12.00 10.07
CA ARG A 171 -8.89 13.22 10.51
C ARG A 171 -8.10 14.01 11.58
N GLU A 172 -7.35 13.33 12.44
CA GLU A 172 -6.55 13.94 13.48
C GLU A 172 -5.14 14.34 13.02
N SER A 173 -4.72 13.91 11.84
CA SER A 173 -3.43 14.29 11.23
C SER A 173 -3.52 15.66 10.54
N ASP A 174 -2.36 16.13 10.09
CA ASP A 174 -2.22 17.34 9.27
C ASP A 174 -2.14 17.01 7.75
N GLU A 175 -2.54 15.79 7.36
CA GLU A 175 -2.46 15.26 6.00
C GLU A 175 -3.59 15.76 5.09
#